data_fcd6abb1efb350ec342186710f6b12b8
#
_entry.id   fcd6abb1efb350ec342186710f6b12b8
#
_cell.length_a   1.000
_cell.length_b   1.000
_cell.length_c   1.000
_cell.angle_alpha   90.00
_cell.angle_beta   90.00
_cell.angle_gamma   90.00
#
_symmetry.space_group_name_H-M   'P 1'
#
loop_
_entity.id
_entity.type
_entity.pdbx_description
1 polymer ?
#
loop_
_entity_poly.entity_id
_entity_poly.type
_entity_poly.pdbx_seq_one_letter_code
_entity_poly.pdbx_strand_id
1 'polypeptide(L)'
;MANYLTIRIRFLIAILASVLPLSTMKAEEGKDVLAPSQGWYVGVEGGMPFGFSTFSSFGHDKTHLGWAAGLYGGYRFNSIFSAELSAKYGEMNLSAQDCCVERNYWLGSDGVRYNASVLGMDSWEYANLKSHVRMGQYGARVNINLLGLFHQTANSRWDLAVSPHIYAVTTKADIQTIADDAKVMKGSTNWHLGYGADLQVGYQLTSCLKLGIYSGLTRLTGERMDGM
;
A
#
# COMPACT_ATOMS: atom_id res chain seq x y z
N MET A 1 -25.30 -21.15 7.37
CA MET A 1 -24.45 -20.57 6.30
C MET A 1 -23.81 -19.33 6.87
N ALA A 2 -22.62 -19.44 7.41
CA ALA A 2 -21.90 -18.27 7.95
C ALA A 2 -21.03 -17.72 6.82
N ASN A 3 -21.39 -16.54 6.32
CA ASN A 3 -20.57 -15.79 5.38
C ASN A 3 -19.31 -15.35 6.12
N TYR A 4 -18.24 -16.13 6.00
CA TYR A 4 -16.92 -15.68 6.41
C TYR A 4 -16.45 -14.63 5.41
N LEU A 5 -16.73 -13.37 5.73
CA LEU A 5 -16.16 -12.22 5.04
C LEU A 5 -14.65 -12.27 5.27
N THR A 6 -13.91 -12.83 4.32
CA THR A 6 -12.45 -12.83 4.37
C THR A 6 -11.98 -11.39 4.17
N ILE A 7 -11.73 -10.69 5.27
CA ILE A 7 -11.17 -9.34 5.24
C ILE A 7 -9.71 -9.48 4.82
N ARG A 8 -9.42 -9.18 3.55
CA ARG A 8 -8.06 -9.11 3.03
C ARG A 8 -7.53 -7.72 3.30
N ILE A 9 -6.79 -7.59 4.40
CA ILE A 9 -6.24 -6.32 4.85
C ILE A 9 -4.81 -6.21 4.34
N ARG A 10 -4.48 -5.12 3.64
CA ARG A 10 -3.12 -4.75 3.28
C ARG A 10 -2.71 -3.54 4.08
N PHE A 11 -1.58 -3.64 4.75
CA PHE A 11 -0.95 -2.50 5.39
C PHE A 11 0.14 -1.96 4.47
N LEU A 12 0.08 -0.69 4.15
CA LEU A 12 1.15 0.03 3.50
C LEU A 12 1.74 1.00 4.51
N ILE A 13 2.94 0.72 5.01
CA ILE A 13 3.71 1.66 5.81
C ILE A 13 4.76 2.26 4.89
N ALA A 14 4.71 3.57 4.70
CA ALA A 14 5.67 4.26 3.87
C ALA A 14 6.18 5.53 4.55
N ILE A 15 7.46 5.80 4.37
CA ILE A 15 8.06 7.08 4.70
C ILE A 15 7.92 7.96 3.46
N LEU A 16 7.19 9.06 3.60
CA LEU A 16 6.95 10.00 2.52
C LEU A 16 8.03 11.06 2.54
N ALA A 17 8.87 11.08 1.51
CA ALA A 17 9.76 12.19 1.22
C ALA A 17 9.17 13.02 0.09
N SER A 18 8.64 14.21 0.38
CA SER A 18 8.21 15.14 -0.65
C SER A 18 9.42 15.97 -1.12
N VAL A 19 9.80 15.81 -2.37
CA VAL A 19 10.89 16.54 -2.99
C VAL A 19 10.33 17.57 -3.95
N LEU A 20 10.57 18.83 -3.64
CA LEU A 20 10.46 20.05 -4.44
C LEU A 20 9.23 20.17 -5.37
N PRO A 21 8.35 21.15 -5.11
CA PRO A 21 7.44 21.60 -6.16
C PRO A 21 8.28 22.29 -7.26
N LEU A 22 8.22 21.75 -8.46
CA LEU A 22 8.70 22.40 -9.68
C LEU A 22 7.74 23.56 -10.07
N SER A 23 7.37 24.37 -9.13
CA SER A 23 6.70 25.63 -9.40
C SER A 23 7.69 26.74 -9.11
N THR A 24 7.99 27.52 -10.13
CA THR A 24 8.64 28.82 -10.01
C THR A 24 7.75 29.77 -9.19
N MET A 25 7.66 29.54 -7.90
CA MET A 25 7.08 30.51 -6.98
C MET A 25 8.20 31.48 -6.61
N LYS A 26 8.08 32.72 -7.08
CA LYS A 26 8.84 33.85 -6.53
C LYS A 26 8.69 33.81 -5.02
N ALA A 27 9.80 33.66 -4.32
CA ALA A 27 9.85 33.87 -2.90
C ALA A 27 9.49 35.34 -2.64
N GLU A 28 8.29 35.61 -2.15
CA GLU A 28 8.00 36.85 -1.48
C GLU A 28 8.68 36.79 -0.11
N GLU A 29 9.76 37.55 0.01
CA GLU A 29 10.41 37.84 1.30
C GLU A 29 9.42 38.52 2.22
N GLY A 30 9.16 37.92 3.38
CA GLY A 30 8.70 38.68 4.53
C GLY A 30 7.29 38.48 5.05
N LYS A 31 6.79 37.24 5.09
CA LYS A 31 5.73 36.86 6.06
C LYS A 31 5.95 35.43 6.52
N ASP A 32 6.02 35.24 7.83
CA ASP A 32 5.98 33.93 8.50
C ASP A 32 4.63 33.20 8.25
N VAL A 33 4.28 32.97 7.00
CA VAL A 33 3.10 32.20 6.62
C VAL A 33 3.53 30.78 6.35
N LEU A 34 3.67 30.01 7.41
CA LEU A 34 3.98 28.57 7.36
C LEU A 34 2.75 27.72 7.03
N ALA A 35 1.59 28.34 6.89
CA ALA A 35 0.41 27.63 6.43
C ALA A 35 0.58 27.21 4.97
N PRO A 36 0.35 25.92 4.66
CA PRO A 36 0.46 25.45 3.30
C PRO A 36 -0.58 26.16 2.42
N SER A 37 -0.07 26.94 1.47
CA SER A 37 -0.88 27.72 0.54
C SER A 37 -1.67 26.81 -0.42
N GLN A 38 -2.79 27.32 -0.91
CA GLN A 38 -3.52 26.72 -2.02
C GLN A 38 -2.59 26.60 -3.24
N GLY A 39 -2.61 25.46 -3.93
CA GLY A 39 -1.81 25.28 -5.13
C GLY A 39 -1.47 23.83 -5.47
N TRP A 40 -0.75 23.70 -6.56
CA TRP A 40 -0.24 22.42 -7.04
C TRP A 40 0.99 21.97 -6.23
N TYR A 41 1.09 20.67 -6.05
CA TYR A 41 2.27 20.05 -5.45
C TYR A 41 2.54 18.68 -6.08
N VAL A 42 3.76 18.26 -5.98
CA VAL A 42 4.22 16.93 -6.39
C VAL A 42 5.09 16.35 -5.31
N GLY A 43 5.20 15.04 -5.28
CA GLY A 43 6.04 14.36 -4.32
C GLY A 43 6.39 12.95 -4.74
N VAL A 44 7.30 12.37 -3.96
CA VAL A 44 7.71 10.98 -4.05
C VAL A 44 7.31 10.28 -2.76
N GLU A 45 7.00 9.02 -2.85
CA GLU A 45 6.69 8.19 -1.70
C GLU A 45 7.38 6.84 -1.81
N GLY A 46 7.73 6.27 -0.66
CA GLY A 46 8.34 4.96 -0.60
C GLY A 46 7.97 4.25 0.70
N GLY A 47 8.03 2.93 0.71
CA GLY A 47 7.67 2.18 1.89
C GLY A 47 7.65 0.68 1.71
N MET A 48 7.08 0.00 2.69
CA MET A 48 6.96 -1.45 2.72
C MET A 48 5.50 -1.84 2.58
N PRO A 49 5.11 -2.51 1.48
CA PRO A 49 3.79 -3.08 1.33
C PRO A 49 3.71 -4.41 2.09
N PHE A 50 2.59 -4.60 2.79
CA PHE A 50 2.24 -5.86 3.43
C PHE A 50 0.95 -6.39 2.81
N GLY A 51 0.90 -7.69 2.55
CA GLY A 51 -0.26 -8.34 1.96
C GLY A 51 -0.76 -9.49 2.80
N PHE A 52 -2.09 -9.68 2.75
CA PHE A 52 -2.78 -10.83 3.33
C PHE A 52 -3.72 -11.41 2.29
N SER A 53 -3.53 -12.65 1.99
CA SER A 53 -4.36 -13.44 1.10
C SER A 53 -4.26 -14.90 1.52
N THR A 54 -4.17 -15.83 0.59
CA THR A 54 -3.81 -17.24 0.86
C THR A 54 -2.43 -17.33 1.49
N PHE A 55 -1.49 -16.52 0.97
CA PHE A 55 -0.20 -16.24 1.58
C PHE A 55 -0.24 -14.91 2.35
N SER A 56 0.70 -14.69 3.26
CA SER A 56 0.79 -13.51 4.12
C SER A 56 2.22 -12.97 4.22
N SER A 57 2.36 -11.65 4.31
CA SER A 57 3.65 -11.02 4.65
C SER A 57 4.10 -11.32 6.08
N PHE A 58 3.18 -11.79 6.93
CA PHE A 58 3.45 -12.23 8.29
C PHE A 58 3.35 -13.75 8.45
N GLY A 59 3.57 -14.48 7.36
CA GLY A 59 3.55 -15.93 7.35
C GLY A 59 4.82 -16.56 7.93
N HIS A 60 5.02 -17.83 7.62
CA HIS A 60 6.09 -18.68 8.17
C HIS A 60 7.50 -18.16 7.82
N ASP A 61 7.71 -17.72 6.59
CA ASP A 61 8.95 -17.06 6.18
C ASP A 61 8.84 -15.54 6.34
N LYS A 62 9.60 -14.98 7.29
CA LYS A 62 9.63 -13.54 7.61
C LYS A 62 10.87 -12.84 7.07
N THR A 63 11.67 -13.50 6.25
CA THR A 63 13.00 -13.03 5.87
C THR A 63 12.98 -11.99 4.74
N HIS A 64 11.90 -11.88 4.00
CA HIS A 64 11.84 -11.04 2.81
C HIS A 64 10.77 -9.96 2.92
N LEU A 65 11.20 -8.75 3.30
CA LEU A 65 10.34 -7.57 3.28
C LEU A 65 10.17 -7.07 1.84
N GLY A 66 8.95 -6.62 1.53
CA GLY A 66 8.69 -5.93 0.28
C GLY A 66 9.14 -4.48 0.28
N TRP A 67 9.18 -3.88 -0.90
CA TRP A 67 9.40 -2.46 -1.09
C TRP A 67 8.38 -1.89 -2.08
N ALA A 68 8.09 -0.62 -1.96
CA ALA A 68 7.30 0.13 -2.93
C ALA A 68 7.83 1.56 -3.04
N ALA A 69 7.78 2.09 -4.24
CA ALA A 69 8.09 3.49 -4.51
C ALA A 69 7.08 4.07 -5.49
N GLY A 70 6.86 5.37 -5.40
CA GLY A 70 5.86 6.02 -6.25
C GLY A 70 6.04 7.52 -6.32
N LEU A 71 5.25 8.08 -7.21
CA LEU A 71 5.11 9.51 -7.43
C LEU A 71 3.66 9.90 -7.21
N TYR A 72 3.44 11.10 -6.72
CA TYR A 72 2.12 11.68 -6.66
C TYR A 72 2.15 13.14 -7.04
N GLY A 73 1.02 13.62 -7.55
CA GLY A 73 0.80 15.03 -7.81
C GLY A 73 -0.62 15.38 -7.41
N GLY A 74 -0.80 16.56 -6.85
CA GLY A 74 -2.10 16.96 -6.35
C GLY A 74 -2.30 18.44 -6.34
N TYR A 75 -3.51 18.81 -5.98
CA TYR A 75 -3.91 20.20 -5.80
C TYR A 75 -4.54 20.38 -4.42
N ARG A 76 -4.04 21.36 -3.69
CA ARG A 76 -4.59 21.78 -2.41
C ARG A 76 -5.61 22.89 -2.63
N PHE A 77 -6.87 22.59 -2.27
CA PHE A 77 -7.97 23.55 -2.39
C PHE A 77 -8.00 24.55 -1.24
N ASN A 78 -7.71 24.07 -0.03
CA ASN A 78 -7.68 24.86 1.20
C ASN A 78 -6.88 24.12 2.29
N SER A 79 -6.90 24.60 3.53
CA SER A 79 -6.22 23.98 4.67
C SER A 79 -6.76 22.59 5.05
N ILE A 80 -7.96 22.24 4.58
CA ILE A 80 -8.65 20.98 4.94
C ILE A 80 -8.54 19.96 3.82
N PHE A 81 -8.78 20.37 2.57
CA PHE A 81 -8.93 19.43 1.44
C PHE A 81 -7.83 19.56 0.40
N SER A 82 -7.33 18.43 -0.03
CA SER A 82 -6.55 18.28 -1.25
C SER A 82 -6.91 16.99 -1.99
N ALA A 83 -6.71 16.99 -3.30
CA ALA A 83 -6.87 15.80 -4.13
C ALA A 83 -5.54 15.45 -4.80
N GLU A 84 -5.25 14.18 -4.91
CA GLU A 84 -4.01 13.65 -5.47
C GLU A 84 -4.27 12.53 -6.45
N LEU A 85 -3.42 12.49 -7.47
CA LEU A 85 -3.23 11.32 -8.33
C LEU A 85 -1.88 10.71 -8.00
N SER A 86 -1.82 9.40 -7.93
CA SER A 86 -0.59 8.69 -7.60
C SER A 86 -0.37 7.47 -8.48
N ALA A 87 0.90 7.17 -8.70
CA ALA A 87 1.35 5.96 -9.34
C ALA A 87 2.47 5.35 -8.50
N LYS A 88 2.30 4.09 -8.09
CA LYS A 88 3.26 3.35 -7.26
C LYS A 88 3.59 2.03 -7.92
N TYR A 89 4.81 1.61 -7.76
CA TYR A 89 5.25 0.26 -8.10
C TYR A 89 5.98 -0.36 -6.91
N GLY A 90 5.82 -1.64 -6.72
CA GLY A 90 6.49 -2.35 -5.65
C GLY A 90 6.42 -3.85 -5.77
N GLU A 91 7.14 -4.50 -4.89
CA GLU A 91 7.23 -5.94 -4.77
C GLU A 91 7.03 -6.35 -3.32
N MET A 92 6.39 -7.47 -3.10
CA MET A 92 6.23 -8.07 -1.77
C MET A 92 6.32 -9.58 -1.86
N ASN A 93 6.87 -10.18 -0.82
CA ASN A 93 6.89 -11.62 -0.65
C ASN A 93 5.85 -12.01 0.40
N LEU A 94 5.08 -13.01 0.07
CA LEU A 94 4.05 -13.57 0.92
C LEU A 94 4.37 -15.03 1.13
N SER A 95 4.40 -15.51 2.37
CA SER A 95 4.64 -16.90 2.70
C SER A 95 3.41 -17.56 3.30
N ALA A 96 3.47 -18.87 3.47
CA ALA A 96 2.42 -19.65 4.09
C ALA A 96 2.06 -19.12 5.47
N GLN A 97 0.77 -19.11 5.80
CA GLN A 97 0.31 -18.65 7.11
C GLN A 97 0.59 -19.72 8.17
N ASP A 98 1.17 -19.33 9.32
CA ASP A 98 1.53 -20.23 10.41
C ASP A 98 0.35 -21.12 10.85
N CYS A 99 -0.84 -20.56 10.98
CA CYS A 99 -2.04 -21.30 11.37
C CYS A 99 -2.40 -22.44 10.42
N CYS A 100 -2.07 -22.28 9.13
CA CYS A 100 -2.39 -23.26 8.10
C CYS A 100 -1.30 -24.32 7.99
N VAL A 101 -0.06 -23.93 8.21
CA VAL A 101 1.10 -24.84 8.30
C VAL A 101 0.92 -25.81 9.48
N GLU A 102 0.61 -25.30 10.68
CA GLU A 102 0.39 -26.12 11.88
C GLU A 102 -0.75 -27.14 11.74
N ARG A 103 -1.79 -26.75 10.99
CA ARG A 103 -2.97 -27.61 10.79
C ARG A 103 -2.92 -28.45 9.51
N ASN A 104 -1.82 -28.39 8.78
CA ASN A 104 -1.61 -29.08 7.52
C ASN A 104 -2.70 -28.80 6.45
N TYR A 105 -3.25 -27.60 6.46
CA TYR A 105 -4.16 -27.14 5.40
C TYR A 105 -3.97 -25.65 5.15
N TRP A 106 -4.48 -25.18 4.04
CA TRP A 106 -4.57 -23.75 3.72
C TRP A 106 -5.92 -23.44 3.08
N LEU A 107 -6.33 -22.18 3.21
CA LEU A 107 -7.58 -21.68 2.68
C LEU A 107 -7.31 -20.95 1.36
N GLY A 108 -7.85 -21.47 0.27
CA GLY A 108 -7.77 -20.84 -1.04
C GLY A 108 -8.57 -19.54 -1.10
N SER A 109 -8.33 -18.77 -2.15
CA SER A 109 -9.07 -17.54 -2.41
C SER A 109 -10.57 -17.75 -2.66
N ASP A 110 -10.93 -18.95 -3.06
CA ASP A 110 -12.30 -19.45 -3.24
C ASP A 110 -13.00 -19.82 -1.91
N GLY A 111 -12.29 -19.75 -0.78
CA GLY A 111 -12.78 -20.16 0.53
C GLY A 111 -12.77 -21.67 0.76
N VAL A 112 -12.19 -22.45 -0.14
CA VAL A 112 -12.06 -23.90 -0.01
C VAL A 112 -10.79 -24.23 0.78
N ARG A 113 -10.87 -25.29 1.60
CA ARG A 113 -9.71 -25.83 2.32
C ARG A 113 -8.98 -26.81 1.44
N TYR A 114 -7.68 -26.61 1.32
CA TYR A 114 -6.78 -27.46 0.59
C TYR A 114 -5.79 -28.12 1.54
N ASN A 115 -5.39 -29.34 1.25
CA ASN A 115 -4.32 -30.01 1.97
C ASN A 115 -2.96 -29.45 1.57
N ALA A 116 -1.93 -29.72 2.36
CA ALA A 116 -0.63 -29.08 2.23
C ALA A 116 0.11 -29.39 0.90
N SER A 117 -0.23 -30.45 0.20
CA SER A 117 0.32 -30.76 -1.12
C SER A 117 -0.65 -30.36 -2.21
N VAL A 118 -0.61 -29.11 -2.64
CA VAL A 118 -1.61 -28.62 -3.60
C VAL A 118 -1.01 -27.74 -4.67
N LEU A 119 -1.75 -27.44 -5.65
CA LEU A 119 -1.53 -26.79 -6.92
C LEU A 119 -1.42 -27.78 -8.09
N GLY A 120 -1.99 -29.01 -7.96
CA GLY A 120 -1.83 -30.04 -8.99
C GLY A 120 -0.37 -30.49 -9.18
N MET A 121 0.46 -30.21 -8.18
CA MET A 121 1.88 -30.54 -8.16
C MET A 121 2.13 -31.49 -7.02
N ASP A 122 2.32 -32.76 -7.33
CA ASP A 122 2.40 -33.88 -6.39
C ASP A 122 3.58 -33.85 -5.40
N SER A 123 4.38 -32.77 -5.40
CA SER A 123 5.63 -32.72 -4.65
C SER A 123 5.87 -31.45 -3.83
N TRP A 124 4.95 -30.47 -3.81
CA TRP A 124 5.19 -29.21 -3.10
C TRP A 124 4.28 -29.07 -1.89
N GLU A 125 4.89 -28.88 -0.73
CA GLU A 125 4.18 -28.55 0.49
C GLU A 125 3.93 -27.04 0.58
N TYR A 126 2.75 -26.63 1.00
CA TYR A 126 2.37 -25.23 1.17
C TYR A 126 3.35 -24.46 2.07
N ALA A 127 3.87 -25.10 3.13
CA ALA A 127 4.84 -24.50 4.05
C ALA A 127 6.15 -24.08 3.37
N ASN A 128 6.52 -24.74 2.27
CA ASN A 128 7.77 -24.49 1.55
C ASN A 128 7.60 -23.52 0.38
N LEU A 129 6.42 -22.92 0.24
CA LEU A 129 6.09 -22.03 -0.85
C LEU A 129 5.98 -20.58 -0.37
N LYS A 130 6.38 -19.66 -1.24
CA LYS A 130 6.14 -18.23 -1.13
C LYS A 130 5.60 -17.68 -2.44
N SER A 131 4.82 -16.62 -2.34
CA SER A 131 4.35 -15.86 -3.50
C SER A 131 5.13 -14.55 -3.61
N HIS A 132 5.86 -14.40 -4.70
CA HIS A 132 6.52 -13.14 -5.06
C HIS A 132 5.58 -12.30 -5.91
N VAL A 133 5.02 -11.24 -5.31
CA VAL A 133 4.00 -10.39 -5.93
C VAL A 133 4.62 -9.07 -6.35
N ARG A 134 4.61 -8.79 -7.64
CA ARG A 134 4.87 -7.48 -8.21
C ARG A 134 3.56 -6.74 -8.37
N MET A 135 3.53 -5.47 -7.94
CA MET A 135 2.31 -4.69 -7.84
C MET A 135 2.51 -3.29 -8.40
N GLY A 136 1.60 -2.86 -9.28
CA GLY A 136 1.43 -1.47 -9.68
C GLY A 136 0.12 -0.93 -9.11
N GLN A 137 0.11 0.31 -8.62
CA GLN A 137 -1.09 0.99 -8.13
C GLN A 137 -1.20 2.34 -8.81
N TYR A 138 -2.36 2.64 -9.37
CA TYR A 138 -2.63 3.89 -10.08
C TYR A 138 -4.00 4.40 -9.67
N GLY A 139 -4.09 5.63 -9.20
CA GLY A 139 -5.40 6.14 -8.83
C GLY A 139 -5.39 7.46 -8.09
N ALA A 140 -6.49 7.73 -7.43
CA ALA A 140 -6.76 8.99 -6.78
C ALA A 140 -6.98 8.81 -5.28
N ARG A 141 -6.59 9.83 -4.53
CA ARG A 141 -6.91 9.98 -3.09
C ARG A 141 -7.33 11.41 -2.79
N VAL A 142 -8.19 11.55 -1.82
CA VAL A 142 -8.60 12.84 -1.27
C VAL A 142 -8.04 12.93 0.14
N ASN A 143 -7.23 13.92 0.42
CA ASN A 143 -6.68 14.12 1.76
C ASN A 143 -7.57 15.10 2.52
N ILE A 144 -7.97 14.71 3.71
CA ILE A 144 -8.78 15.49 4.64
C ILE A 144 -7.90 15.77 5.86
N ASN A 145 -7.35 16.97 5.93
CA ASN A 145 -6.52 17.39 7.06
C ASN A 145 -7.39 17.66 8.28
N LEU A 146 -7.29 16.81 9.28
CA LEU A 146 -8.05 16.91 10.53
C LEU A 146 -7.65 18.15 11.36
N LEU A 147 -6.37 18.53 11.35
CA LEU A 147 -5.91 19.72 12.06
C LEU A 147 -6.44 21.01 11.41
N GLY A 148 -6.67 20.99 10.10
CA GLY A 148 -7.28 22.09 9.37
C GLY A 148 -8.74 22.37 9.73
N LEU A 149 -9.44 21.40 10.36
CA LEU A 149 -10.81 21.59 10.83
C LEU A 149 -10.92 22.48 12.05
N PHE A 150 -9.84 22.61 12.82
CA PHE A 150 -9.82 23.39 14.05
C PHE A 150 -9.10 24.74 13.81
N HIS A 151 -9.76 25.83 14.08
CA HIS A 151 -9.22 27.18 13.85
C HIS A 151 -7.86 27.43 14.54
N GLN A 152 -7.65 26.84 15.71
CA GLN A 152 -6.42 26.97 16.49
C GLN A 152 -5.22 26.26 15.85
N THR A 153 -5.44 25.21 15.08
CA THR A 153 -4.39 24.38 14.48
C THR A 153 -4.30 24.49 12.97
N ALA A 154 -5.18 25.27 12.34
CA ALA A 154 -5.23 25.44 10.89
C ALA A 154 -3.91 25.96 10.28
N ASN A 155 -3.12 26.70 11.06
CA ASN A 155 -1.81 27.25 10.67
C ASN A 155 -0.63 26.44 11.27
N SER A 156 -0.88 25.24 11.78
CA SER A 156 0.17 24.36 12.31
C SER A 156 1.11 23.90 11.20
N ARG A 157 2.37 23.71 11.55
CA ARG A 157 3.33 22.98 10.68
C ARG A 157 3.03 21.48 10.59
N TRP A 158 2.27 20.95 11.53
CA TRP A 158 1.83 19.58 11.52
C TRP A 158 0.57 19.42 10.69
N ASP A 159 0.50 18.30 10.03
CA ASP A 159 -0.63 17.86 9.21
C ASP A 159 -0.99 16.44 9.65
N LEU A 160 -2.24 16.25 10.01
CA LEU A 160 -2.82 14.94 10.31
C LEU A 160 -3.98 14.73 9.35
N ALA A 161 -3.83 13.85 8.38
CA ALA A 161 -4.84 13.66 7.36
C ALA A 161 -5.33 12.22 7.30
N VAL A 162 -6.61 12.10 7.01
CA VAL A 162 -7.24 10.84 6.58
C VAL A 162 -7.44 10.94 5.07
N SER A 163 -7.02 9.91 4.35
CA SER A 163 -6.97 9.94 2.90
C SER A 163 -7.68 8.72 2.29
N PRO A 164 -9.02 8.79 2.12
CA PRO A 164 -9.73 7.80 1.35
C PRO A 164 -9.19 7.76 -0.09
N HIS A 165 -9.07 6.55 -0.63
CA HIS A 165 -8.46 6.34 -1.94
C HIS A 165 -9.15 5.24 -2.74
N ILE A 166 -8.97 5.34 -4.05
CA ILE A 166 -9.38 4.34 -5.02
C ILE A 166 -8.25 4.15 -6.04
N TYR A 167 -7.88 2.90 -6.28
CA TYR A 167 -6.76 2.53 -7.16
C TYR A 167 -7.16 1.44 -8.16
N ALA A 168 -6.71 1.57 -9.38
CA ALA A 168 -6.51 0.44 -10.27
C ALA A 168 -5.19 -0.23 -9.88
N VAL A 169 -5.23 -1.51 -9.54
CA VAL A 169 -4.08 -2.25 -9.03
C VAL A 169 -3.76 -3.40 -9.97
N THR A 170 -2.54 -3.42 -10.48
CA THR A 170 -2.02 -4.58 -11.21
C THR A 170 -1.25 -5.46 -10.25
N THR A 171 -1.46 -6.76 -10.33
CA THR A 171 -0.67 -7.75 -9.59
C THR A 171 -0.16 -8.81 -10.52
N LYS A 172 1.08 -9.22 -10.32
CA LYS A 172 1.67 -10.39 -10.95
C LYS A 172 2.38 -11.19 -9.87
N ALA A 173 1.88 -12.38 -9.60
CA ALA A 173 2.38 -13.25 -8.53
C ALA A 173 3.04 -14.48 -9.14
N ASP A 174 4.31 -14.70 -8.83
CA ASP A 174 5.04 -15.91 -9.15
C ASP A 174 5.16 -16.74 -7.86
N ILE A 175 4.75 -18.00 -7.88
CA ILE A 175 4.94 -18.92 -6.75
C ILE A 175 6.31 -19.53 -6.85
N GLN A 176 7.06 -19.47 -5.76
CA GLN A 176 8.45 -19.89 -5.65
C GLN A 176 8.64 -20.73 -4.39
N THR A 177 9.70 -21.55 -4.39
CA THR A 177 10.17 -22.20 -3.18
C THR A 177 10.86 -21.22 -2.26
N ILE A 178 10.77 -21.44 -0.94
CA ILE A 178 11.47 -20.62 0.05
C ILE A 178 12.99 -20.89 0.02
N ALA A 179 13.38 -22.13 -0.22
CA ALA A 179 14.78 -22.56 -0.07
C ALA A 179 15.72 -22.01 -1.14
N ASP A 180 15.29 -21.95 -2.39
CA ASP A 180 16.16 -21.66 -3.53
C ASP A 180 15.56 -20.68 -4.54
N ASP A 181 14.43 -20.07 -4.20
CA ASP A 181 13.69 -19.14 -5.08
C ASP A 181 13.28 -19.73 -6.44
N ALA A 182 13.27 -21.07 -6.53
CA ALA A 182 12.90 -21.74 -7.76
C ALA A 182 11.41 -21.48 -8.09
N LYS A 183 11.15 -21.10 -9.34
CA LYS A 183 9.78 -20.83 -9.79
C LYS A 183 9.00 -22.11 -9.98
N VAL A 184 7.99 -22.30 -9.16
CA VAL A 184 7.05 -23.42 -9.23
C VAL A 184 5.92 -23.09 -10.20
N MET A 185 5.36 -21.87 -10.09
CA MET A 185 4.29 -21.43 -10.98
C MET A 185 4.50 -19.96 -11.35
N LYS A 186 4.34 -19.65 -12.64
CA LYS A 186 4.40 -18.29 -13.16
C LYS A 186 3.00 -17.70 -13.24
N GLY A 187 2.77 -16.62 -12.54
CA GLY A 187 1.50 -15.92 -12.55
C GLY A 187 1.28 -15.06 -13.78
N SER A 188 0.01 -14.87 -14.09
CA SER A 188 -0.45 -13.85 -15.05
C SER A 188 -0.57 -12.48 -14.38
N THR A 189 -0.62 -11.43 -15.21
CA THR A 189 -0.94 -10.08 -14.71
C THR A 189 -2.46 -9.97 -14.55
N ASN A 190 -2.90 -9.62 -13.36
CA ASN A 190 -4.31 -9.42 -13.03
C ASN A 190 -4.56 -7.95 -12.66
N TRP A 191 -5.74 -7.46 -12.99
CA TRP A 191 -6.22 -6.14 -12.63
C TRP A 191 -7.25 -6.23 -11.52
N HIS A 192 -7.13 -5.36 -10.55
CA HIS A 192 -8.03 -5.27 -9.40
C HIS A 192 -8.44 -3.83 -9.16
N LEU A 193 -9.64 -3.63 -8.65
CA LEU A 193 -10.02 -2.37 -8.04
C LEU A 193 -9.60 -2.40 -6.57
N GLY A 194 -8.80 -1.43 -6.15
CA GLY A 194 -8.41 -1.23 -4.76
C GLY A 194 -9.12 -0.02 -4.17
N TYR A 195 -9.65 -0.14 -2.97
CA TYR A 195 -10.22 0.98 -2.23
C TYR A 195 -9.88 0.87 -0.75
N GLY A 196 -9.75 2.02 -0.10
CA GLY A 196 -9.34 2.05 1.29
C GLY A 196 -9.13 3.46 1.81
N ALA A 197 -8.35 3.55 2.87
CA ALA A 197 -7.97 4.83 3.46
C ALA A 197 -6.57 4.74 4.09
N ASP A 198 -5.86 5.86 4.03
CA ASP A 198 -4.57 6.07 4.69
C ASP A 198 -4.72 7.10 5.82
N LEU A 199 -3.96 6.92 6.87
CA LEU A 199 -3.71 7.92 7.89
C LEU A 199 -2.31 8.49 7.65
N GLN A 200 -2.21 9.79 7.52
CA GLN A 200 -0.96 10.49 7.22
C GLN A 200 -0.62 11.48 8.34
N VAL A 201 0.64 11.48 8.74
CA VAL A 201 1.20 12.51 9.62
C VAL A 201 2.30 13.21 8.86
N GLY A 202 2.21 14.51 8.68
CA GLY A 202 3.16 15.32 7.95
C GLY A 202 3.68 16.50 8.77
N TYR A 203 4.86 16.96 8.42
CA TYR A 203 5.48 18.14 8.99
C TYR A 203 6.02 19.04 7.89
N GLN A 204 5.61 20.29 7.89
CA GLN A 204 6.07 21.31 6.95
C GLN A 204 7.43 21.84 7.41
N LEU A 205 8.48 21.46 6.70
CA LEU A 205 9.85 21.92 6.99
C LEU A 205 10.06 23.36 6.52
N THR A 206 9.63 23.64 5.30
CA THR A 206 9.70 24.98 4.69
C THR A 206 8.39 25.25 3.97
N SER A 207 8.21 26.45 3.42
CA SER A 207 7.04 26.77 2.57
C SER A 207 6.85 25.82 1.38
N CYS A 208 7.94 25.16 0.94
CA CYS A 208 7.96 24.31 -0.25
C CYS A 208 8.20 22.83 0.05
N LEU A 209 8.60 22.46 1.26
CA LEU A 209 9.00 21.10 1.59
C LEU A 209 8.21 20.55 2.79
N LYS A 210 7.53 19.43 2.56
CA LYS A 210 6.81 18.66 3.57
C LYS A 210 7.40 17.26 3.65
N LEU A 211 7.64 16.78 4.85
CA LEU A 211 7.95 15.37 5.13
C LEU A 211 6.79 14.72 5.87
N GLY A 212 6.60 13.43 5.67
CA GLY A 212 5.54 12.72 6.37
C GLY A 212 5.69 11.22 6.34
N ILE A 213 4.92 10.58 7.19
CA ILE A 213 4.73 9.14 7.23
C ILE A 213 3.25 8.84 7.02
N TYR A 214 2.95 7.71 6.40
CA TYR A 214 1.58 7.25 6.28
C TYR A 214 1.47 5.74 6.52
N SER A 215 0.31 5.35 6.97
CA SER A 215 -0.08 3.94 7.11
C SER A 215 -1.51 3.80 6.64
N GLY A 216 -1.83 2.75 5.92
CA GLY A 216 -3.17 2.60 5.38
C GLY A 216 -3.53 1.18 5.02
N LEU A 217 -4.81 1.03 4.72
CA LEU A 217 -5.42 -0.23 4.36
C LEU A 217 -6.07 -0.10 2.99
N THR A 218 -5.75 -1.02 2.10
CA THR A 218 -6.37 -1.12 0.78
C THR A 218 -6.98 -2.50 0.62
N ARG A 219 -8.29 -2.57 0.41
CA ARG A 219 -8.96 -3.78 0.02
C ARG A 219 -8.94 -3.90 -1.50
N LEU A 220 -8.52 -5.04 -2.00
CA LEU A 220 -8.60 -5.36 -3.42
C LEU A 220 -9.86 -6.17 -3.70
N THR A 221 -10.51 -5.85 -4.81
CA THR A 221 -11.60 -6.68 -5.36
C THR A 221 -10.99 -7.72 -6.30
N GLY A 222 -11.63 -8.86 -6.40
CA GLY A 222 -11.20 -9.96 -7.28
C GLY A 222 -10.33 -11.01 -6.57
N GLU A 223 -10.10 -12.06 -7.29
CA GLU A 223 -9.38 -13.26 -6.86
C GLU A 223 -7.94 -13.26 -7.40
N ARG A 224 -7.11 -14.20 -6.93
CA ARG A 224 -5.77 -14.50 -7.46
C ARG A 224 -4.74 -13.35 -7.35
N MET A 225 -4.84 -12.57 -6.31
CA MET A 225 -3.87 -11.53 -6.06
C MET A 225 -2.44 -12.08 -5.80
N ASP A 226 -2.38 -13.21 -5.14
CA ASP A 226 -1.16 -13.92 -4.72
C ASP A 226 -0.81 -15.12 -5.62
N GLY A 227 -1.50 -15.27 -6.74
CA GLY A 227 -1.24 -16.33 -7.73
C GLY A 227 -2.03 -17.62 -7.51
N MET A 228 -2.92 -17.63 -6.50
CA MET A 228 -3.74 -18.80 -6.13
C MET A 228 -5.21 -18.53 -6.41
#